data_f6e7b7cda9065e9ff36ea1c55ee7dc0f
#
_entry.id   f6e7b7cda9065e9ff36ea1c55ee7dc0f
#
_cell.length_a   1.000
_cell.length_b   1.000
_cell.length_c   1.000
_cell.angle_alpha   90.00
_cell.angle_beta   90.00
_cell.angle_gamma   90.00
#
_symmetry.space_group_name_H-M   'P 1'
#
loop_
_entity.id
_entity.type
_entity.pdbx_description
1 polymer ?
#
loop_
_entity_poly.entity_id
_entity_poly.type
_entity_poly.pdbx_seq_one_letter_code
_entity_poly.pdbx_strand_id
1 'polypeptide(L)'
;FFVEPESEEEGYGFFAEPASADTSESYGFFDEEPEPVKKQKKSVKTKIKESPVQDVTQTSSVDSLCIGSSAQDKVATPLPLESPTSSSKQKAVEPTNENSSIRVDVTKVDQLINLVGEIVITQSMLNLIGKSIEGSLGEKFQSVAAELERNTREIQEAVMSIRMLPVSFVFNRFPRVVRDLSAKLGKSIDLIIEGGETELDKGLTEKLVDPLTHLVRNSIDHGIEAADVRKELGKNPTGKVILKAAQQGGSIVISISDDGGGLNREKILAKAREKNIPVNQDASDAEVYQLIFAPGFSTAAKITDVSGRGVGLDVVKRNVASLGGRIDIESTLGVGATFTIRLPLTLAIVDGMCVSVGSQTFIIPLVNIVESMQPQAKDIKTLVGDDQLLLVRNEYWPILPLYKPMELEPLFTEPAKGISVLIEANKHRFALFVDNLVGQQQVVIKSLEQHYKRVPGIAGATIMGDGSVALILDVESLAIKANAEPLQRAS
;
A
#
# COMPACT_ATOMS: atom_id res chain seq x y z
N PHE A 1 -5.41 67.23 -7.34
CA PHE A 1 -4.27 66.67 -6.67
C PHE A 1 -4.54 65.17 -6.57
N PHE A 2 -4.05 64.47 -7.59
CA PHE A 2 -3.99 63.02 -7.63
C PHE A 2 -2.66 62.57 -7.04
N VAL A 3 -2.69 61.64 -6.09
CA VAL A 3 -1.54 60.86 -5.66
C VAL A 3 -1.92 59.43 -5.94
N GLU A 4 -1.23 58.80 -6.88
CA GLU A 4 -1.27 57.36 -7.16
C GLU A 4 -0.59 56.60 -6.01
N PRO A 5 -1.13 55.50 -5.54
CA PRO A 5 -0.35 54.58 -4.74
C PRO A 5 0.31 53.52 -5.63
N GLU A 6 1.60 53.31 -5.40
CA GLU A 6 2.44 52.25 -5.97
C GLU A 6 1.86 50.89 -5.67
N SER A 7 1.77 50.07 -6.70
CA SER A 7 1.38 48.66 -6.64
C SER A 7 2.54 47.79 -6.16
N GLU A 8 2.45 47.23 -4.97
CA GLU A 8 3.26 46.10 -4.56
C GLU A 8 2.61 44.81 -5.09
N GLU A 9 3.24 44.19 -6.07
CA GLU A 9 2.92 42.84 -6.52
C GLU A 9 3.45 41.84 -5.51
N GLU A 10 2.63 41.29 -4.63
CA GLU A 10 2.92 40.09 -3.88
C GLU A 10 2.49 38.85 -4.72
N GLY A 11 3.47 38.27 -5.41
CA GLY A 11 3.31 36.98 -6.06
C GLY A 11 3.32 35.86 -5.04
N TYR A 12 2.20 35.20 -4.85
CA TYR A 12 2.15 33.91 -4.13
C TYR A 12 2.65 32.78 -5.03
N GLY A 13 3.97 32.58 -5.04
CA GLY A 13 4.59 31.37 -5.59
C GLY A 13 4.69 30.30 -4.51
N PHE A 14 4.16 29.10 -4.81
CA PHE A 14 4.20 27.92 -3.94
C PHE A 14 5.60 27.29 -3.80
N PHE A 15 6.64 27.90 -4.32
CA PHE A 15 8.02 27.47 -4.23
C PHE A 15 8.91 28.63 -3.80
N ALA A 16 9.15 28.75 -2.51
CA ALA A 16 10.20 29.63 -1.98
C ALA A 16 11.44 28.78 -1.65
N GLU A 17 12.57 29.13 -2.23
CA GLU A 17 13.89 28.61 -1.87
C GLU A 17 14.23 29.02 -0.42
N PRO A 18 14.91 28.18 0.37
CA PRO A 18 15.27 28.54 1.74
C PRO A 18 16.41 29.56 1.74
N ALA A 19 16.11 30.71 2.33
CA ALA A 19 17.10 31.72 2.63
C ALA A 19 18.07 31.23 3.70
N SER A 20 19.35 31.49 3.46
CA SER A 20 20.47 31.31 4.37
C SER A 20 20.28 32.16 5.65
N ALA A 21 20.23 31.53 6.81
CA ALA A 21 20.36 32.18 8.08
C ALA A 21 21.64 31.72 8.78
N ASP A 22 22.61 32.65 8.88
CA ASP A 22 23.68 32.64 9.86
C ASP A 22 23.09 32.61 11.27
N THR A 23 23.49 31.65 12.07
CA THR A 23 23.80 31.82 13.49
C THR A 23 24.58 30.65 14.01
N SER A 24 25.78 30.96 14.47
CA SER A 24 26.71 30.19 15.26
C SER A 24 26.10 29.68 16.57
N GLU A 25 26.25 28.38 16.85
CA GLU A 25 26.73 27.90 18.16
C GLU A 25 27.25 26.47 18.06
N SER A 26 28.50 26.34 18.51
CA SER A 26 29.41 25.24 18.52
C SER A 26 29.03 24.20 19.58
N TYR A 27 29.04 22.89 19.22
CA TYR A 27 29.56 21.85 20.07
C TYR A 27 30.21 20.77 19.18
N GLY A 28 31.56 20.69 19.29
CA GLY A 28 32.40 19.83 18.52
C GLY A 28 32.32 18.35 18.91
N PHE A 29 32.66 17.50 17.95
CA PHE A 29 33.56 16.37 18.11
C PHE A 29 33.88 15.77 16.72
N PHE A 30 35.22 15.68 16.47
CA PHE A 30 35.91 15.03 15.34
C PHE A 30 35.95 15.76 13.98
N ASP A 31 37.06 16.52 13.85
CA ASP A 31 37.71 16.93 12.62
C ASP A 31 38.39 15.75 11.93
N GLU A 32 38.20 15.59 10.64
CA GLU A 32 39.21 15.14 9.68
C GLU A 32 38.82 15.71 8.31
N GLU A 33 39.55 16.73 7.87
CA GLU A 33 39.53 17.30 6.53
C GLU A 33 40.29 16.42 5.54
N PRO A 34 39.83 16.21 4.30
CA PRO A 34 40.69 15.82 3.20
C PRO A 34 41.05 17.01 2.31
N GLU A 35 42.37 17.14 2.08
CA GLU A 35 43.02 18.17 1.25
C GLU A 35 42.56 18.25 -0.21
N PRO A 36 42.73 19.42 -0.87
CA PRO A 36 42.24 19.65 -2.25
C PRO A 36 43.24 19.16 -3.29
N VAL A 37 42.78 18.28 -4.18
CA VAL A 37 43.55 17.78 -5.33
C VAL A 37 43.54 18.80 -6.47
N LYS A 38 44.72 19.24 -6.86
CA LYS A 38 45.01 20.15 -7.97
C LYS A 38 44.61 19.55 -9.35
N LYS A 39 43.82 20.28 -10.13
CA LYS A 39 43.55 20.01 -11.56
C LYS A 39 44.80 20.16 -12.42
N GLN A 40 45.26 19.08 -13.03
CA GLN A 40 46.17 19.13 -14.16
C GLN A 40 45.41 18.82 -15.46
N LYS A 41 45.39 19.80 -16.38
CA LYS A 41 45.01 19.64 -17.79
C LYS A 41 46.11 18.90 -18.50
N LYS A 42 45.80 17.75 -19.14
CA LYS A 42 46.58 17.17 -20.23
C LYS A 42 45.68 16.87 -21.40
N SER A 43 45.93 17.60 -22.48
CA SER A 43 45.41 17.37 -23.83
C SER A 43 46.09 16.15 -24.44
N VAL A 44 45.31 15.19 -24.96
CA VAL A 44 45.85 14.14 -25.82
C VAL A 44 44.98 14.08 -27.08
N LYS A 45 45.67 14.37 -28.21
CA LYS A 45 45.18 14.21 -29.57
C LYS A 45 45.09 12.72 -29.90
N THR A 46 43.93 12.25 -30.32
CA THR A 46 43.81 10.88 -30.85
C THR A 46 43.67 10.93 -32.36
N LYS A 47 44.59 10.25 -33.03
CA LYS A 47 44.62 10.00 -34.48
C LYS A 47 43.61 8.90 -34.82
N ILE A 48 42.80 9.19 -35.81
CA ILE A 48 41.93 8.25 -36.53
C ILE A 48 42.81 7.40 -37.45
N LYS A 49 42.62 6.09 -37.39
CA LYS A 49 43.13 5.14 -38.37
C LYS A 49 41.96 4.33 -38.93
N GLU A 50 41.60 4.62 -40.14
CA GLU A 50 40.77 3.79 -41.01
C GLU A 50 41.54 2.56 -41.46
N SER A 51 40.86 1.43 -41.62
CA SER A 51 41.16 0.37 -42.60
C SER A 51 40.08 -0.68 -42.66
N PRO A 52 39.95 -1.50 -43.74
CA PRO A 52 38.87 -1.37 -44.68
C PRO A 52 37.93 -2.63 -44.71
N VAL A 53 36.80 -2.41 -45.35
CA VAL A 53 35.74 -3.35 -45.73
C VAL A 53 36.29 -4.46 -46.64
N GLN A 54 35.93 -5.70 -46.39
CA GLN A 54 35.85 -6.76 -47.40
C GLN A 54 34.51 -7.47 -47.38
N ASP A 55 33.83 -7.25 -48.47
CA ASP A 55 32.68 -7.93 -49.03
C ASP A 55 33.04 -9.38 -49.43
N VAL A 56 32.22 -10.35 -49.07
CA VAL A 56 32.05 -11.60 -49.82
C VAL A 56 30.64 -12.11 -49.75
N THR A 57 29.97 -11.97 -50.84
CA THR A 57 28.69 -12.58 -51.24
C THR A 57 28.85 -14.05 -51.64
N GLN A 58 27.69 -14.74 -51.60
CA GLN A 58 27.24 -15.92 -52.39
C GLN A 58 27.04 -17.20 -51.55
N THR A 59 25.85 -17.62 -51.45
CA THR A 59 24.78 -18.24 -52.25
C THR A 59 24.63 -19.74 -52.02
N SER A 60 23.38 -20.10 -51.77
CA SER A 60 22.61 -21.32 -52.16
C SER A 60 23.14 -22.69 -51.69
N SER A 61 22.36 -23.68 -51.34
CA SER A 61 21.05 -24.16 -51.78
C SER A 61 20.62 -25.36 -50.93
N VAL A 62 19.38 -25.42 -50.66
CA VAL A 62 18.37 -26.52 -50.67
C VAL A 62 18.85 -27.94 -50.96
N ASP A 63 18.40 -28.88 -50.16
CA ASP A 63 17.69 -30.16 -50.44
C ASP A 63 17.79 -31.09 -49.24
N SER A 64 16.73 -31.48 -48.62
CA SER A 64 15.61 -32.37 -48.96
C SER A 64 15.91 -33.87 -48.73
N LEU A 65 15.09 -34.40 -47.88
CA LEU A 65 14.45 -35.74 -47.94
C LEU A 65 15.13 -37.02 -47.40
N CYS A 66 14.32 -37.68 -46.60
CA CYS A 66 13.87 -39.07 -46.54
C CYS A 66 14.52 -39.99 -45.51
N ILE A 67 13.74 -40.40 -44.51
CA ILE A 67 12.87 -41.59 -44.40
C ILE A 67 13.63 -42.97 -44.37
N GLY A 68 13.35 -43.76 -43.36
CA GLY A 68 13.44 -45.21 -43.34
C GLY A 68 14.09 -45.75 -42.06
N SER A 69 13.39 -46.23 -41.09
CA SER A 69 12.62 -47.48 -40.92
C SER A 69 13.46 -48.72 -40.56
N SER A 70 13.01 -49.32 -39.45
CA SER A 70 13.02 -50.76 -39.09
C SER A 70 14.34 -51.38 -38.59
N ALA A 71 14.34 -51.86 -37.37
CA ALA A 71 13.82 -53.09 -36.78
C ALA A 71 14.89 -54.16 -36.52
N GLN A 72 14.79 -54.69 -35.33
CA GLN A 72 14.97 -56.11 -34.92
C GLN A 72 16.34 -56.67 -34.53
N ASP A 73 16.42 -56.98 -33.27
CA ASP A 73 16.51 -58.28 -32.62
C ASP A 73 17.88 -58.95 -32.37
N LYS A 74 17.96 -59.42 -31.15
CA LYS A 74 18.51 -60.66 -30.55
C LYS A 74 19.71 -60.51 -29.62
N VAL A 75 19.43 -60.67 -28.33
CA VAL A 75 19.64 -61.80 -27.46
C VAL A 75 21.07 -62.48 -27.50
N ALA A 76 21.76 -62.37 -26.36
CA ALA A 76 22.35 -63.49 -25.58
C ALA A 76 23.38 -63.00 -24.55
N THR A 77 23.14 -63.33 -23.31
CA THR A 77 24.10 -63.56 -22.20
C THR A 77 24.82 -64.87 -22.37
N PRO A 78 25.98 -65.25 -21.75
CA PRO A 78 26.28 -65.09 -20.33
C PRO A 78 27.78 -64.87 -19.95
N LEU A 79 27.99 -64.61 -18.66
CA LEU A 79 29.14 -64.61 -17.74
C LEU A 79 30.19 -65.73 -17.88
N PRO A 80 31.39 -65.77 -17.15
CA PRO A 80 31.80 -65.02 -15.96
C PRO A 80 33.36 -64.79 -15.79
N LEU A 81 33.71 -64.18 -14.60
CA LEU A 81 34.97 -64.22 -13.80
C LEU A 81 36.18 -63.45 -14.34
N GLU A 82 36.79 -62.58 -13.59
CA GLU A 82 37.54 -62.54 -12.34
C GLU A 82 38.05 -61.11 -12.04
N SER A 83 38.06 -60.70 -10.79
CA SER A 83 38.77 -59.56 -10.24
C SER A 83 40.27 -59.77 -10.13
N PRO A 84 41.20 -58.83 -9.91
CA PRO A 84 41.11 -57.86 -8.81
C PRO A 84 41.77 -56.45 -8.99
N THR A 85 41.36 -55.57 -8.08
CA THR A 85 42.11 -54.48 -7.43
C THR A 85 42.82 -53.40 -8.23
N SER A 86 42.29 -52.20 -8.16
CA SER A 86 42.98 -51.10 -7.47
C SER A 86 42.12 -49.84 -7.40
N SER A 87 42.06 -49.31 -6.22
CA SER A 87 41.35 -48.11 -5.78
C SER A 87 41.74 -46.84 -6.56
N SER A 88 40.74 -46.19 -7.13
CA SER A 88 40.74 -44.73 -7.19
C SER A 88 39.31 -44.22 -6.99
N LYS A 89 39.05 -43.66 -5.80
CA LYS A 89 37.84 -42.95 -5.47
C LYS A 89 37.67 -41.78 -6.42
N GLN A 90 36.92 -41.96 -7.49
CA GLN A 90 36.26 -40.86 -8.16
C GLN A 90 35.07 -40.42 -7.30
N LYS A 91 35.24 -39.29 -6.63
CA LYS A 91 34.17 -38.53 -6.02
C LYS A 91 33.18 -38.21 -7.13
N ALA A 92 31.98 -38.80 -7.05
CA ALA A 92 30.85 -38.30 -7.82
C ALA A 92 30.65 -36.82 -7.45
N VAL A 93 30.86 -35.96 -8.39
CA VAL A 93 30.49 -34.56 -8.31
C VAL A 93 28.97 -34.57 -8.47
N GLU A 94 28.26 -34.46 -7.35
CA GLU A 94 26.86 -34.06 -7.36
C GLU A 94 26.81 -32.71 -8.10
N PRO A 95 25.83 -32.46 -8.99
CA PRO A 95 25.61 -31.15 -9.55
C PRO A 95 25.22 -30.21 -8.39
N THR A 96 26.19 -29.47 -7.89
CA THR A 96 25.89 -28.30 -7.05
C THR A 96 25.03 -27.37 -7.90
N ASN A 97 23.76 -27.27 -7.58
CA ASN A 97 22.95 -26.13 -7.96
C ASN A 97 23.70 -24.90 -7.41
N GLU A 98 24.55 -24.31 -8.23
CA GLU A 98 25.09 -23.00 -7.97
C GLU A 98 23.90 -22.04 -8.00
N ASN A 99 23.37 -21.73 -6.83
CA ASN A 99 22.49 -20.58 -6.65
C ASN A 99 23.30 -19.35 -7.04
N SER A 100 23.29 -19.01 -8.34
CA SER A 100 23.91 -17.80 -8.85
C SER A 100 23.14 -16.60 -8.32
N SER A 101 23.61 -16.00 -7.24
CA SER A 101 23.05 -14.76 -6.72
C SER A 101 23.76 -13.55 -7.30
N ILE A 102 22.99 -12.57 -7.78
CA ILE A 102 23.50 -11.30 -8.26
C ILE A 102 23.18 -10.24 -7.19
N ARG A 103 24.19 -9.48 -6.75
CA ARG A 103 23.97 -8.33 -5.88
C ARG A 103 23.59 -7.11 -6.73
N VAL A 104 22.40 -6.59 -6.53
CA VAL A 104 21.89 -5.37 -7.18
C VAL A 104 21.72 -4.28 -6.12
N ASP A 105 22.11 -3.05 -6.46
CA ASP A 105 21.86 -1.90 -5.60
C ASP A 105 20.35 -1.63 -5.51
N VAL A 106 19.86 -1.38 -4.29
CA VAL A 106 18.44 -1.14 -4.01
C VAL A 106 17.90 0.05 -4.81
N THR A 107 18.71 1.09 -4.98
CA THR A 107 18.34 2.27 -5.79
C THR A 107 18.05 1.94 -7.24
N LYS A 108 18.74 0.96 -7.82
CA LYS A 108 18.47 0.50 -9.20
C LYS A 108 17.16 -0.28 -9.29
N VAL A 109 16.85 -1.08 -8.29
CA VAL A 109 15.57 -1.79 -8.22
C VAL A 109 14.42 -0.79 -8.06
N ASP A 110 14.59 0.22 -7.20
CA ASP A 110 13.60 1.30 -7.02
C ASP A 110 13.38 2.09 -8.31
N GLN A 111 14.44 2.35 -9.08
CA GLN A 111 14.33 2.98 -10.41
C GLN A 111 13.54 2.11 -11.40
N LEU A 112 13.79 0.79 -11.44
CA LEU A 112 13.02 -0.12 -12.29
C LEU A 112 11.53 -0.13 -11.91
N ILE A 113 11.22 -0.16 -10.62
CA ILE A 113 9.84 -0.11 -10.12
C ILE A 113 9.16 1.21 -10.54
N ASN A 114 9.86 2.33 -10.45
CA ASN A 114 9.33 3.62 -10.90
C ASN A 114 9.06 3.64 -12.41
N LEU A 115 9.99 3.11 -13.23
CA LEU A 115 9.80 3.00 -14.68
C LEU A 115 8.60 2.11 -15.04
N VAL A 116 8.41 0.99 -14.34
CA VAL A 116 7.21 0.16 -14.52
C VAL A 116 5.95 0.95 -14.19
N GLY A 117 5.97 1.74 -13.10
CA GLY A 117 4.86 2.64 -12.78
C GLY A 117 4.56 3.65 -13.90
N GLU A 118 5.57 4.21 -14.54
CA GLU A 118 5.43 5.12 -15.69
C GLU A 118 4.85 4.41 -16.92
N ILE A 119 5.26 3.15 -17.17
CA ILE A 119 4.69 2.32 -18.24
C ILE A 119 3.20 2.10 -18.01
N VAL A 120 2.78 1.77 -16.77
CA VAL A 120 1.35 1.58 -16.41
C VAL A 120 0.54 2.85 -16.66
N ILE A 121 1.09 4.02 -16.30
CA ILE A 121 0.45 5.32 -16.56
C ILE A 121 0.31 5.54 -18.08
N THR A 122 1.38 5.35 -18.85
CA THR A 122 1.36 5.51 -20.30
C THR A 122 0.37 4.56 -20.97
N GLN A 123 0.28 3.34 -20.51
CA GLN A 123 -0.68 2.35 -20.97
C GLN A 123 -2.12 2.77 -20.67
N SER A 124 -2.40 3.30 -19.48
CA SER A 124 -3.72 3.82 -19.13
C SER A 124 -4.15 4.96 -20.07
N MET A 125 -3.20 5.82 -20.46
CA MET A 125 -3.43 6.87 -21.47
C MET A 125 -3.75 6.28 -22.84
N LEU A 126 -2.98 5.29 -23.29
CA LEU A 126 -3.25 4.61 -24.55
C LEU A 126 -4.66 3.99 -24.57
N ASN A 127 -5.06 3.35 -23.47
CA ASN A 127 -6.40 2.80 -23.32
C ASN A 127 -7.49 3.88 -23.39
N LEU A 128 -7.24 5.08 -22.84
CA LEU A 128 -8.17 6.20 -22.90
C LEU A 128 -8.32 6.72 -24.34
N ILE A 129 -7.20 6.93 -25.04
CA ILE A 129 -7.18 7.37 -26.43
C ILE A 129 -7.85 6.32 -27.33
N GLY A 130 -7.58 5.04 -27.09
CA GLY A 130 -8.17 3.92 -27.83
C GLY A 130 -9.68 3.84 -27.78
N LYS A 131 -10.31 4.31 -26.69
CA LYS A 131 -11.77 4.39 -26.57
C LYS A 131 -12.42 5.38 -27.55
N SER A 132 -11.67 6.36 -28.03
CA SER A 132 -12.15 7.36 -29.00
C SER A 132 -11.97 6.91 -30.46
N ILE A 133 -11.32 5.77 -30.71
CA ILE A 133 -11.09 5.24 -32.05
C ILE A 133 -12.24 4.29 -32.42
N GLU A 134 -13.04 4.66 -33.43
CA GLU A 134 -14.18 3.87 -33.89
C GLU A 134 -13.81 2.94 -35.04
N GLY A 135 -14.64 1.90 -35.25
CA GLY A 135 -14.55 0.96 -36.38
C GLY A 135 -13.48 -0.13 -36.18
N SER A 136 -13.13 -0.83 -37.26
CA SER A 136 -12.22 -1.98 -37.24
C SER A 136 -10.79 -1.64 -36.78
N LEU A 137 -10.38 -0.38 -36.90
CA LEU A 137 -9.10 0.10 -36.37
C LEU A 137 -9.16 0.18 -34.84
N GLY A 138 -10.28 0.62 -34.26
CA GLY A 138 -10.50 0.65 -32.82
C GLY A 138 -10.47 -0.75 -32.21
N GLU A 139 -11.09 -1.74 -32.83
CA GLU A 139 -11.05 -3.14 -32.36
C GLU A 139 -9.62 -3.70 -32.34
N LYS A 140 -8.85 -3.45 -33.42
CA LYS A 140 -7.44 -3.85 -33.48
C LYS A 140 -6.60 -3.14 -32.42
N PHE A 141 -6.83 -1.85 -32.23
CA PHE A 141 -6.14 -1.08 -31.20
C PHE A 141 -6.42 -1.63 -29.80
N GLN A 142 -7.69 -1.90 -29.46
CA GLN A 142 -8.08 -2.47 -28.19
C GLN A 142 -7.43 -3.85 -27.95
N SER A 143 -7.35 -4.69 -29.00
CA SER A 143 -6.69 -6.00 -28.88
C SER A 143 -5.18 -5.86 -28.54
N VAL A 144 -4.48 -4.95 -29.23
CA VAL A 144 -3.05 -4.68 -28.95
C VAL A 144 -2.85 -4.03 -27.58
N ALA A 145 -3.74 -3.13 -27.20
CA ALA A 145 -3.70 -2.48 -25.89
C ALA A 145 -3.91 -3.50 -24.75
N ALA A 146 -4.82 -4.47 -24.93
CA ALA A 146 -5.02 -5.56 -23.97
C ALA A 146 -3.82 -6.52 -23.88
N GLU A 147 -3.10 -6.73 -24.99
CA GLU A 147 -1.86 -7.50 -24.99
C GLU A 147 -0.73 -6.73 -24.27
N LEU A 148 -0.60 -5.43 -24.54
CA LEU A 148 0.34 -4.56 -23.82
C LEU A 148 0.06 -4.57 -22.31
N GLU A 149 -1.22 -4.57 -21.90
CA GLU A 149 -1.61 -4.65 -20.49
C GLU A 149 -1.12 -5.94 -19.82
N ARG A 150 -1.26 -7.08 -20.49
CA ARG A 150 -0.73 -8.35 -19.96
C ARG A 150 0.78 -8.32 -19.83
N ASN A 151 1.49 -7.88 -20.87
CA ASN A 151 2.94 -7.81 -20.86
C ASN A 151 3.45 -6.84 -19.77
N THR A 152 2.79 -5.71 -19.59
CA THR A 152 3.12 -4.75 -18.54
C THR A 152 2.93 -5.36 -17.15
N ARG A 153 1.85 -6.13 -16.95
CA ARG A 153 1.60 -6.84 -15.69
C ARG A 153 2.67 -7.90 -15.42
N GLU A 154 3.05 -8.68 -16.41
CA GLU A 154 4.13 -9.68 -16.28
C GLU A 154 5.48 -9.03 -15.96
N ILE A 155 5.81 -7.90 -16.61
CA ILE A 155 7.02 -7.12 -16.28
C ILE A 155 6.95 -6.61 -14.85
N GLN A 156 5.80 -6.09 -14.43
CA GLN A 156 5.60 -5.60 -13.07
C GLN A 156 5.81 -6.71 -12.03
N GLU A 157 5.22 -7.89 -12.24
CA GLU A 157 5.39 -9.05 -11.36
C GLU A 157 6.86 -9.50 -11.31
N ALA A 158 7.54 -9.57 -12.46
CA ALA A 158 8.95 -9.94 -12.54
C ALA A 158 9.87 -8.93 -11.84
N VAL A 159 9.64 -7.63 -12.00
CA VAL A 159 10.43 -6.58 -11.33
C VAL A 159 10.15 -6.57 -9.82
N MET A 160 8.89 -6.76 -9.41
CA MET A 160 8.53 -6.82 -8.00
C MET A 160 9.17 -8.03 -7.31
N SER A 161 9.24 -9.21 -7.97
CA SER A 161 9.86 -10.41 -7.40
C SER A 161 11.34 -10.22 -7.05
N ILE A 162 12.06 -9.31 -7.73
CA ILE A 162 13.46 -8.97 -7.40
C ILE A 162 13.59 -8.33 -6.01
N ARG A 163 12.55 -7.62 -5.56
CA ARG A 163 12.52 -6.88 -4.28
C ARG A 163 11.87 -7.65 -3.14
N MET A 164 11.25 -8.79 -3.45
CA MET A 164 10.55 -9.59 -2.45
C MET A 164 11.51 -10.24 -1.46
N LEU A 165 11.10 -10.28 -0.20
CA LEU A 165 11.79 -10.95 0.89
C LEU A 165 10.83 -11.92 1.57
N PRO A 166 11.30 -13.12 2.00
CA PRO A 166 10.46 -14.02 2.78
C PRO A 166 9.98 -13.33 4.08
N VAL A 167 8.71 -13.50 4.40
CA VAL A 167 8.10 -12.96 5.63
C VAL A 167 8.80 -13.47 6.89
N SER A 168 9.48 -14.63 6.82
CA SER A 168 10.33 -15.14 7.90
C SER A 168 11.32 -14.10 8.42
N PHE A 169 11.73 -13.14 7.59
CA PHE A 169 12.61 -12.04 8.01
C PHE A 169 11.98 -11.20 9.14
N VAL A 170 10.67 -11.03 9.12
CA VAL A 170 9.89 -10.37 10.19
C VAL A 170 9.55 -11.38 11.29
N PHE A 171 9.05 -12.54 10.90
CA PHE A 171 8.51 -13.53 11.83
C PHE A 171 9.55 -14.08 12.81
N ASN A 172 10.81 -14.20 12.41
CA ASN A 172 11.89 -14.68 13.26
C ASN A 172 12.19 -13.80 14.49
N ARG A 173 11.63 -12.58 14.55
CA ARG A 173 11.75 -11.70 15.72
C ARG A 173 10.75 -12.07 16.83
N PHE A 174 9.60 -12.63 16.47
CA PHE A 174 8.50 -12.85 17.42
C PHE A 174 8.77 -13.91 18.48
N PRO A 175 9.52 -15.01 18.26
CA PRO A 175 9.83 -15.96 19.34
C PRO A 175 10.49 -15.28 20.56
N ARG A 176 11.36 -14.31 20.31
CA ARG A 176 11.97 -13.54 21.40
C ARG A 176 10.96 -12.60 22.06
N VAL A 177 10.16 -11.87 21.27
CA VAL A 177 9.15 -10.94 21.78
C VAL A 177 8.12 -11.69 22.65
N VAL A 178 7.64 -12.85 22.17
CA VAL A 178 6.69 -13.69 22.90
C VAL A 178 7.30 -14.20 24.20
N ARG A 179 8.53 -14.69 24.19
CA ARG A 179 9.21 -15.16 25.40
C ARG A 179 9.36 -14.07 26.44
N ASP A 180 9.81 -12.88 26.04
CA ASP A 180 10.04 -11.76 26.95
C ASP A 180 8.71 -11.25 27.55
N LEU A 181 7.63 -11.21 26.74
CA LEU A 181 6.30 -10.83 27.22
C LEU A 181 5.68 -11.89 28.12
N SER A 182 5.80 -13.16 27.76
CA SER A 182 5.30 -14.30 28.55
C SER A 182 5.90 -14.34 29.95
N ALA A 183 7.23 -14.17 30.02
CA ALA A 183 7.96 -14.09 31.31
C ALA A 183 7.50 -12.90 32.16
N LYS A 184 7.32 -11.73 31.54
CA LYS A 184 6.88 -10.50 32.21
C LYS A 184 5.46 -10.59 32.76
N LEU A 185 4.56 -11.27 32.03
CA LEU A 185 3.14 -11.41 32.38
C LEU A 185 2.82 -12.70 33.15
N GLY A 186 3.82 -13.57 33.39
CA GLY A 186 3.62 -14.85 34.07
C GLY A 186 2.72 -15.82 33.30
N LYS A 187 2.65 -15.71 31.98
CA LYS A 187 1.82 -16.56 31.11
C LYS A 187 2.70 -17.56 30.36
N SER A 188 2.21 -18.81 30.18
CA SER A 188 2.83 -19.79 29.30
C SER A 188 2.20 -19.70 27.92
N ILE A 189 3.02 -19.46 26.88
CA ILE A 189 2.52 -19.24 25.51
C ILE A 189 3.37 -20.01 24.52
N ASP A 190 2.69 -20.72 23.64
CA ASP A 190 3.26 -21.41 22.49
C ASP A 190 3.02 -20.58 21.22
N LEU A 191 4.10 -20.24 20.51
CA LEU A 191 4.04 -19.48 19.25
C LEU A 191 4.26 -20.42 18.07
N ILE A 192 3.26 -20.48 17.20
CA ILE A 192 3.31 -21.25 15.95
C ILE A 192 3.46 -20.25 14.79
N ILE A 193 4.45 -20.51 13.92
CA ILE A 193 4.70 -19.71 12.72
C ILE A 193 4.45 -20.57 11.49
N GLU A 194 3.58 -20.09 10.59
CA GLU A 194 3.22 -20.77 9.35
C GLU A 194 3.42 -19.82 8.15
N GLY A 195 3.85 -20.36 7.00
CA GLY A 195 4.00 -19.60 5.74
C GLY A 195 5.12 -18.57 5.77
N GLY A 196 6.20 -18.84 6.50
CA GLY A 196 7.34 -17.95 6.60
C GLY A 196 8.08 -17.70 5.27
N GLU A 197 7.90 -18.59 4.29
CA GLU A 197 8.43 -18.51 2.93
C GLU A 197 7.61 -17.58 2.03
N THR A 198 6.43 -17.12 2.47
CA THR A 198 5.62 -16.15 1.72
C THR A 198 6.43 -14.89 1.44
N GLU A 199 6.52 -14.51 0.19
CA GLU A 199 7.28 -13.35 -0.24
C GLU A 199 6.51 -12.05 -0.02
N LEU A 200 7.20 -11.03 0.48
CA LEU A 200 6.65 -9.70 0.78
C LEU A 200 7.65 -8.62 0.35
N ASP A 201 7.16 -7.52 -0.21
CA ASP A 201 8.01 -6.37 -0.55
C ASP A 201 8.81 -5.87 0.66
N LYS A 202 10.09 -5.55 0.43
CA LYS A 202 10.99 -5.07 1.47
C LYS A 202 10.45 -3.84 2.22
N GLY A 203 9.88 -2.87 1.50
CA GLY A 203 9.32 -1.65 2.12
C GLY A 203 8.09 -1.93 2.96
N LEU A 204 7.25 -2.90 2.55
CA LEU A 204 6.12 -3.37 3.35
C LEU A 204 6.63 -4.14 4.59
N THR A 205 7.64 -4.98 4.40
CA THR A 205 8.26 -5.79 5.46
C THR A 205 8.72 -4.91 6.64
N GLU A 206 9.42 -3.81 6.36
CA GLU A 206 9.94 -2.89 7.38
C GLU A 206 8.80 -2.18 8.15
N LYS A 207 7.76 -1.76 7.45
CA LYS A 207 6.62 -1.02 8.04
C LYS A 207 5.64 -1.91 8.80
N LEU A 208 5.63 -3.22 8.55
CA LEU A 208 4.74 -4.18 9.22
C LEU A 208 5.23 -4.63 10.59
N VAL A 209 6.51 -4.49 10.90
CA VAL A 209 7.09 -4.93 12.19
C VAL A 209 6.34 -4.36 13.38
N ASP A 210 6.07 -3.05 13.38
CA ASP A 210 5.40 -2.37 14.50
C ASP A 210 3.91 -2.77 14.63
N PRO A 211 3.10 -2.75 13.56
CA PRO A 211 1.73 -3.27 13.59
C PRO A 211 1.62 -4.70 14.11
N LEU A 212 2.43 -5.62 13.58
CA LEU A 212 2.41 -7.02 14.00
C LEU A 212 2.85 -7.18 15.46
N THR A 213 3.89 -6.45 15.88
CA THR A 213 4.35 -6.46 17.29
C THR A 213 3.24 -6.01 18.23
N HIS A 214 2.48 -4.98 17.84
CA HIS A 214 1.37 -4.49 18.65
C HIS A 214 0.21 -5.50 18.74
N LEU A 215 -0.15 -6.13 17.62
CA LEU A 215 -1.19 -7.16 17.61
C LEU A 215 -0.80 -8.40 18.41
N VAL A 216 0.42 -8.92 18.22
CA VAL A 216 0.95 -10.05 19.02
C VAL A 216 0.95 -9.72 20.51
N ARG A 217 1.38 -8.50 20.86
CA ARG A 217 1.32 -8.05 22.26
C ARG A 217 -0.11 -8.05 22.79
N ASN A 218 -1.08 -7.55 22.04
CA ASN A 218 -2.46 -7.52 22.45
C ASN A 218 -3.05 -8.92 22.66
N SER A 219 -2.74 -9.87 21.76
CA SER A 219 -3.12 -11.27 21.92
C SER A 219 -2.56 -11.87 23.21
N ILE A 220 -1.30 -11.56 23.55
CA ILE A 220 -0.65 -12.08 24.76
C ILE A 220 -1.16 -11.39 26.02
N ASP A 221 -1.25 -10.06 26.02
CA ASP A 221 -1.59 -9.28 27.22
C ASP A 221 -3.08 -9.38 27.57
N HIS A 222 -3.93 -9.18 26.57
CA HIS A 222 -5.37 -9.05 26.73
C HIS A 222 -6.18 -10.24 26.21
N GLY A 223 -5.66 -10.97 25.19
CA GLY A 223 -6.34 -12.11 24.57
C GLY A 223 -6.23 -13.35 25.45
N ILE A 224 -5.03 -13.81 25.74
CA ILE A 224 -4.78 -15.06 26.48
C ILE A 224 -4.96 -14.84 27.98
N GLU A 225 -5.74 -15.70 28.63
CA GLU A 225 -5.97 -15.71 30.06
C GLU A 225 -4.77 -16.24 30.86
N ALA A 226 -4.71 -15.97 32.15
CA ALA A 226 -3.73 -16.57 33.07
C ALA A 226 -3.92 -18.10 33.16
N ALA A 227 -2.83 -18.84 33.40
CA ALA A 227 -2.83 -20.29 33.37
C ALA A 227 -3.87 -20.94 34.29
N ASP A 228 -4.12 -20.34 35.46
CA ASP A 228 -5.12 -20.85 36.42
C ASP A 228 -6.56 -20.66 35.92
N VAL A 229 -6.86 -19.46 35.34
CA VAL A 229 -8.15 -19.18 34.72
C VAL A 229 -8.40 -20.11 33.52
N ARG A 230 -7.37 -20.40 32.71
CA ARG A 230 -7.48 -21.34 31.59
C ARG A 230 -7.85 -22.74 32.06
N LYS A 231 -7.24 -23.21 33.14
CA LYS A 231 -7.60 -24.52 33.76
C LYS A 231 -9.04 -24.56 34.21
N GLU A 232 -9.52 -23.50 34.88
CA GLU A 232 -10.92 -23.39 35.31
C GLU A 232 -11.89 -23.41 34.13
N LEU A 233 -11.52 -22.85 32.99
CA LEU A 233 -12.31 -22.86 31.76
C LEU A 233 -12.14 -24.17 30.94
N GLY A 234 -11.36 -25.15 31.42
CA GLY A 234 -11.10 -26.39 30.71
C GLY A 234 -10.15 -26.28 29.50
N LYS A 235 -9.43 -25.15 29.41
CA LYS A 235 -8.42 -24.92 28.34
C LYS A 235 -7.04 -25.42 28.75
N ASN A 236 -6.15 -25.62 27.75
CA ASN A 236 -4.75 -25.89 28.01
C ASN A 236 -4.11 -24.74 28.82
N PRO A 237 -3.37 -25.02 29.90
CA PRO A 237 -2.67 -23.98 30.68
C PRO A 237 -1.72 -23.11 29.84
N THR A 238 -1.14 -23.70 28.78
CA THR A 238 -0.34 -22.96 27.80
C THR A 238 -1.25 -22.43 26.70
N GLY A 239 -1.29 -21.10 26.57
CA GLY A 239 -2.00 -20.42 25.48
C GLY A 239 -1.28 -20.57 24.16
N LYS A 240 -2.00 -20.48 23.06
CA LYS A 240 -1.47 -20.63 21.71
C LYS A 240 -1.65 -19.33 20.93
N VAL A 241 -0.58 -18.86 20.29
CA VAL A 241 -0.60 -17.78 19.30
C VAL A 241 -0.09 -18.33 17.98
N ILE A 242 -0.86 -18.14 16.90
CA ILE A 242 -0.50 -18.57 15.55
C ILE A 242 -0.27 -17.33 14.71
N LEU A 243 0.92 -17.22 14.13
CA LEU A 243 1.30 -16.19 13.17
C LEU A 243 1.43 -16.81 11.80
N LYS A 244 0.54 -16.49 10.89
CA LYS A 244 0.45 -17.13 9.57
C LYS A 244 0.51 -16.09 8.46
N ALA A 245 1.26 -16.40 7.39
CA ALA A 245 1.24 -15.64 6.14
C ALA A 245 0.89 -16.58 4.98
N ALA A 246 0.14 -16.05 4.02
CA ALA A 246 -0.20 -16.74 2.78
C ALA A 246 -0.51 -15.74 1.69
N GLN A 247 -0.23 -16.11 0.44
CA GLN A 247 -0.66 -15.37 -0.72
C GLN A 247 -2.04 -15.85 -1.16
N GLN A 248 -3.00 -14.94 -1.30
CA GLN A 248 -4.37 -15.25 -1.71
C GLN A 248 -4.88 -14.19 -2.70
N GLY A 249 -5.18 -14.60 -3.93
CA GLY A 249 -5.88 -13.76 -4.91
C GLY A 249 -5.22 -12.41 -5.19
N GLY A 250 -3.87 -12.39 -5.37
CA GLY A 250 -3.14 -11.14 -5.63
C GLY A 250 -2.90 -10.27 -4.41
N SER A 251 -3.18 -10.78 -3.22
CA SER A 251 -2.93 -10.13 -1.93
C SER A 251 -2.13 -11.04 -1.01
N ILE A 252 -1.35 -10.44 -0.13
CA ILE A 252 -0.73 -11.13 0.98
C ILE A 252 -1.64 -11.01 2.19
N VAL A 253 -1.96 -12.15 2.79
CA VAL A 253 -2.81 -12.26 3.98
C VAL A 253 -1.93 -12.68 5.15
N ILE A 254 -1.82 -11.82 6.16
CA ILE A 254 -1.12 -12.11 7.40
C ILE A 254 -2.16 -12.19 8.51
N SER A 255 -2.24 -13.32 9.22
CA SER A 255 -3.16 -13.50 10.32
C SER A 255 -2.42 -13.76 11.64
N ILE A 256 -2.94 -13.17 12.71
CA ILE A 256 -2.53 -13.39 14.08
C ILE A 256 -3.74 -13.95 14.82
N SER A 257 -3.68 -15.22 15.24
CA SER A 257 -4.77 -15.89 15.95
C SER A 257 -4.32 -16.27 17.36
N ASP A 258 -5.19 -16.07 18.33
CA ASP A 258 -5.01 -16.55 19.70
C ASP A 258 -6.18 -17.43 20.13
N ASP A 259 -5.94 -18.35 21.07
CA ASP A 259 -6.93 -19.21 21.70
C ASP A 259 -7.42 -18.68 23.07
N GLY A 260 -7.39 -17.37 23.22
CA GLY A 260 -7.74 -16.67 24.45
C GLY A 260 -9.24 -16.51 24.68
N GLY A 261 -9.63 -15.52 25.49
CA GLY A 261 -11.01 -15.26 25.86
C GLY A 261 -11.89 -14.69 24.75
N GLY A 262 -11.29 -14.28 23.63
CA GLY A 262 -12.00 -13.60 22.56
C GLY A 262 -12.46 -12.20 22.92
N LEU A 263 -13.19 -11.55 22.01
CA LEU A 263 -13.72 -10.21 22.17
C LEU A 263 -15.17 -10.25 22.69
N ASN A 264 -15.42 -9.53 23.77
CA ASN A 264 -16.78 -9.44 24.33
C ASN A 264 -17.52 -8.26 23.68
N ARG A 265 -18.52 -8.58 22.85
CA ARG A 265 -19.38 -7.61 22.14
C ARG A 265 -20.00 -6.58 23.09
N GLU A 266 -20.56 -7.04 24.21
CA GLU A 266 -21.30 -6.16 25.15
C GLU A 266 -20.35 -5.14 25.81
N LYS A 267 -19.13 -5.60 26.21
CA LYS A 267 -18.11 -4.72 26.78
C LYS A 267 -17.63 -3.68 25.75
N ILE A 268 -17.49 -4.08 24.49
CA ILE A 268 -17.10 -3.14 23.43
C ILE A 268 -18.20 -2.10 23.20
N LEU A 269 -19.46 -2.52 23.14
CA LEU A 269 -20.60 -1.62 22.98
C LEU A 269 -20.75 -0.66 24.17
N ALA A 270 -20.61 -1.17 25.40
CA ALA A 270 -20.65 -0.34 26.60
C ALA A 270 -19.57 0.75 26.58
N LYS A 271 -18.35 0.37 26.22
CA LYS A 271 -17.22 1.29 26.12
C LYS A 271 -17.35 2.30 24.96
N ALA A 272 -17.93 1.88 23.84
CA ALA A 272 -18.22 2.78 22.73
C ALA A 272 -19.25 3.86 23.15
N ARG A 273 -20.28 3.49 23.92
CA ARG A 273 -21.25 4.43 24.46
C ARG A 273 -20.63 5.40 25.47
N GLU A 274 -19.78 4.90 26.38
CA GLU A 274 -19.04 5.74 27.33
C GLU A 274 -18.20 6.81 26.64
N LYS A 275 -17.68 6.48 25.43
CA LYS A 275 -16.85 7.39 24.64
C LYS A 275 -17.61 8.18 23.57
N ASN A 276 -18.95 8.14 23.61
CA ASN A 276 -19.81 8.80 22.64
C ASN A 276 -19.52 8.42 21.17
N ILE A 277 -19.03 7.19 20.93
CA ILE A 277 -18.84 6.67 19.57
C ILE A 277 -20.22 6.20 19.08
N PRO A 278 -20.73 6.74 17.97
CA PRO A 278 -22.02 6.33 17.43
C PRO A 278 -21.98 4.85 17.01
N VAL A 279 -22.92 4.08 17.52
CA VAL A 279 -23.03 2.64 17.22
C VAL A 279 -24.48 2.33 16.88
N ASN A 280 -24.68 1.67 15.75
CA ASN A 280 -25.99 1.13 15.40
C ASN A 280 -26.33 -0.05 16.35
N GLN A 281 -27.57 -0.10 16.86
CA GLN A 281 -28.00 -1.18 17.75
C GLN A 281 -28.02 -2.55 17.05
N ASP A 282 -28.27 -2.56 15.74
CA ASP A 282 -28.31 -3.76 14.90
C ASP A 282 -26.97 -4.09 14.22
N ALA A 283 -25.86 -3.48 14.67
CA ALA A 283 -24.55 -3.71 14.10
C ALA A 283 -24.14 -5.19 14.23
N SER A 284 -23.59 -5.76 13.16
CA SER A 284 -23.01 -7.11 13.16
C SER A 284 -21.80 -7.21 14.10
N ASP A 285 -21.42 -8.43 14.49
CA ASP A 285 -20.25 -8.65 15.36
C ASP A 285 -18.97 -8.09 14.74
N ALA A 286 -18.77 -8.30 13.42
CA ALA A 286 -17.65 -7.75 12.70
C ALA A 286 -17.57 -6.22 12.78
N GLU A 287 -18.73 -5.56 12.72
CA GLU A 287 -18.81 -4.11 12.84
C GLU A 287 -18.51 -3.62 14.25
N VAL A 288 -18.99 -4.36 15.26
CA VAL A 288 -18.71 -4.03 16.66
C VAL A 288 -17.23 -4.21 16.97
N TYR A 289 -16.60 -5.27 16.45
CA TYR A 289 -15.17 -5.49 16.66
C TYR A 289 -14.30 -4.44 15.97
N GLN A 290 -14.74 -3.88 14.84
CA GLN A 290 -14.03 -2.77 14.20
C GLN A 290 -13.95 -1.49 15.06
N LEU A 291 -14.83 -1.31 16.05
CA LEU A 291 -14.80 -0.16 16.96
C LEU A 291 -13.54 -0.10 17.83
N ILE A 292 -12.85 -1.23 18.04
CA ILE A 292 -11.61 -1.24 18.82
C ILE A 292 -10.47 -0.46 18.12
N PHE A 293 -10.60 -0.23 16.82
CA PHE A 293 -9.69 0.61 16.04
C PHE A 293 -10.10 2.09 16.00
N ALA A 294 -11.22 2.47 16.62
CA ALA A 294 -11.63 3.87 16.67
C ALA A 294 -10.62 4.70 17.49
N PRO A 295 -10.31 5.94 17.07
CA PRO A 295 -9.41 6.82 17.80
C PRO A 295 -9.82 6.95 19.27
N GLY A 296 -8.87 6.75 20.18
CA GLY A 296 -9.14 6.84 21.62
C GLY A 296 -9.97 5.69 22.22
N PHE A 297 -10.34 4.66 21.45
CA PHE A 297 -11.06 3.49 21.98
C PHE A 297 -10.18 2.68 22.93
N SER A 298 -8.90 2.48 22.62
CA SER A 298 -7.95 1.79 23.48
C SER A 298 -7.59 2.68 24.66
N THR A 299 -8.10 2.37 25.82
CA THR A 299 -7.68 3.00 27.07
C THR A 299 -6.71 2.09 27.80
N ALA A 300 -5.46 2.24 27.57
CA ALA A 300 -4.53 2.13 28.68
C ALA A 300 -4.69 3.41 29.53
N ALA A 301 -5.58 3.38 30.52
CA ALA A 301 -5.69 4.43 31.58
C ALA A 301 -4.45 4.46 32.47
N LYS A 302 -3.45 3.64 32.23
CA LYS A 302 -2.08 3.71 32.73
C LYS A 302 -1.18 3.54 31.52
N ILE A 303 -0.40 4.59 31.25
CA ILE A 303 0.84 4.49 30.46
C ILE A 303 1.69 3.47 31.22
N THR A 304 1.56 2.20 30.84
CA THR A 304 2.50 1.19 31.35
C THR A 304 3.82 1.49 30.64
N ASP A 305 4.87 1.66 31.42
CA ASP A 305 6.26 1.98 31.04
C ASP A 305 6.90 1.08 29.95
N VAL A 306 6.13 0.17 29.35
CA VAL A 306 6.58 -0.84 28.37
C VAL A 306 6.33 -0.41 26.93
N SER A 307 5.50 0.62 26.70
CA SER A 307 5.21 1.15 25.37
C SER A 307 5.41 2.67 25.36
N GLY A 308 6.64 3.13 25.32
CA GLY A 308 7.06 4.54 25.40
C GLY A 308 6.48 5.49 24.32
N ARG A 309 5.42 5.11 23.60
CA ARG A 309 4.80 5.93 22.55
C ARG A 309 3.27 5.96 22.55
N GLY A 310 2.55 5.36 23.52
CA GLY A 310 1.08 5.46 23.58
C GLY A 310 0.37 4.95 22.30
N VAL A 311 0.90 3.91 21.65
CA VAL A 311 0.41 3.41 20.35
C VAL A 311 -0.85 2.57 20.60
N GLY A 312 -2.02 3.05 20.14
CA GLY A 312 -3.28 2.32 20.16
C GLY A 312 -3.50 1.48 18.91
N LEU A 313 -4.55 0.67 18.90
CA LEU A 313 -4.96 -0.10 17.71
C LEU A 313 -5.37 0.79 16.53
N ASP A 314 -5.78 2.03 16.77
CA ASP A 314 -6.05 3.05 15.76
C ASP A 314 -4.80 3.38 14.92
N VAL A 315 -3.61 3.37 15.54
CA VAL A 315 -2.34 3.55 14.83
C VAL A 315 -2.02 2.33 13.97
N VAL A 316 -2.32 1.11 14.46
CA VAL A 316 -2.16 -0.12 13.67
C VAL A 316 -3.00 -0.04 12.40
N LYS A 317 -4.29 0.33 12.52
CA LYS A 317 -5.20 0.48 11.37
C LYS A 317 -4.67 1.52 10.39
N ARG A 318 -4.23 2.69 10.87
CA ARG A 318 -3.64 3.73 10.01
C ARG A 318 -2.37 3.28 9.30
N ASN A 319 -1.48 2.57 9.99
CA ASN A 319 -0.26 2.06 9.37
C ASN A 319 -0.58 1.03 8.28
N VAL A 320 -1.51 0.10 8.53
CA VAL A 320 -1.94 -0.87 7.52
C VAL A 320 -2.61 -0.16 6.33
N ALA A 321 -3.48 0.82 6.58
CA ALA A 321 -4.13 1.59 5.52
C ALA A 321 -3.14 2.40 4.69
N SER A 322 -2.07 2.98 5.29
CA SER A 322 -1.00 3.69 4.57
C SER A 322 -0.20 2.78 3.63
N LEU A 323 -0.29 1.45 3.83
CA LEU A 323 0.30 0.44 2.95
C LEU A 323 -0.67 -0.05 1.87
N GLY A 324 -1.85 0.59 1.74
CA GLY A 324 -2.92 0.15 0.84
C GLY A 324 -3.62 -1.12 1.32
N GLY A 325 -3.41 -1.50 2.59
CA GLY A 325 -3.97 -2.70 3.18
C GLY A 325 -5.23 -2.44 4.01
N ARG A 326 -5.87 -3.52 4.43
CA ARG A 326 -6.99 -3.52 5.37
C ARG A 326 -6.76 -4.52 6.49
N ILE A 327 -7.42 -4.29 7.63
CA ILE A 327 -7.39 -5.19 8.78
C ILE A 327 -8.81 -5.61 9.15
N ASP A 328 -9.02 -6.90 9.23
CA ASP A 328 -10.28 -7.55 9.61
C ASP A 328 -10.12 -8.26 10.96
N ILE A 329 -11.22 -8.43 11.69
CA ILE A 329 -11.23 -9.13 12.97
C ILE A 329 -12.35 -10.15 12.98
N GLU A 330 -12.01 -11.36 13.35
CA GLU A 330 -12.94 -12.43 13.67
C GLU A 330 -12.72 -12.87 15.10
N SER A 331 -13.78 -13.03 15.89
CA SER A 331 -13.64 -13.47 17.27
C SER A 331 -14.87 -14.23 17.73
N THR A 332 -14.60 -15.25 18.54
CA THR A 332 -15.65 -16.01 19.25
C THR A 332 -15.34 -15.99 20.73
N LEU A 333 -16.30 -15.50 21.52
CA LEU A 333 -16.14 -15.40 22.98
C LEU A 333 -15.84 -16.78 23.59
N GLY A 334 -14.80 -16.85 24.41
CA GLY A 334 -14.32 -18.08 25.03
C GLY A 334 -13.43 -18.96 24.14
N VAL A 335 -13.35 -18.71 22.84
CA VAL A 335 -12.56 -19.52 21.90
C VAL A 335 -11.27 -18.81 21.48
N GLY A 336 -11.36 -17.49 21.20
CA GLY A 336 -10.20 -16.68 20.80
C GLY A 336 -10.52 -15.60 19.79
N ALA A 337 -9.48 -14.94 19.28
CA ALA A 337 -9.60 -13.90 18.27
C ALA A 337 -8.56 -14.08 17.15
N THR A 338 -8.92 -13.63 15.96
CA THR A 338 -8.04 -13.63 14.77
C THR A 338 -8.05 -12.22 14.14
N PHE A 339 -6.88 -11.63 14.03
CA PHE A 339 -6.65 -10.40 13.31
C PHE A 339 -6.06 -10.73 11.94
N THR A 340 -6.69 -10.30 10.87
CA THR A 340 -6.28 -10.58 9.49
C THR A 340 -5.90 -9.29 8.79
N ILE A 341 -4.64 -9.13 8.42
CA ILE A 341 -4.12 -8.03 7.60
C ILE A 341 -4.05 -8.53 6.16
N ARG A 342 -4.66 -7.77 5.24
CA ARG A 342 -4.59 -8.01 3.80
C ARG A 342 -3.83 -6.87 3.15
N LEU A 343 -2.78 -7.19 2.40
CA LEU A 343 -1.90 -6.25 1.72
C LEU A 343 -1.88 -6.56 0.22
N PRO A 344 -1.87 -5.55 -0.66
CA PRO A 344 -1.69 -5.79 -2.08
C PRO A 344 -0.26 -6.28 -2.37
N LEU A 345 -0.12 -7.19 -3.33
CA LEU A 345 1.19 -7.69 -3.82
C LEU A 345 1.92 -6.67 -4.68
N THR A 346 1.16 -5.82 -5.36
CA THR A 346 1.67 -4.84 -6.33
C THR A 346 1.85 -3.47 -5.70
N LEU A 347 2.55 -2.57 -6.39
CA LEU A 347 2.46 -1.13 -6.13
C LEU A 347 0.99 -0.78 -5.90
N ALA A 348 0.71 0.08 -4.92
CA ALA A 348 -0.64 0.53 -4.64
C ALA A 348 -1.20 1.26 -5.87
N ILE A 349 -1.70 0.48 -6.84
CA ILE A 349 -2.49 0.97 -7.96
C ILE A 349 -3.91 1.09 -7.45
N VAL A 350 -4.47 2.27 -7.53
CA VAL A 350 -5.84 2.55 -7.14
C VAL A 350 -6.63 2.94 -8.38
N ASP A 351 -7.76 2.26 -8.56
CA ASP A 351 -8.77 2.72 -9.50
C ASP A 351 -9.44 3.96 -8.90
N GLY A 352 -9.28 5.10 -9.55
CA GLY A 352 -9.74 6.38 -9.07
C GLY A 352 -10.67 7.10 -10.05
N MET A 353 -11.59 7.87 -9.50
CA MET A 353 -12.36 8.88 -10.23
C MET A 353 -11.60 10.19 -10.15
N CYS A 354 -11.16 10.69 -11.29
CA CYS A 354 -10.54 12.01 -11.42
C CYS A 354 -11.63 13.08 -11.41
N VAL A 355 -11.51 14.04 -10.53
CA VAL A 355 -12.41 15.19 -10.38
C VAL A 355 -11.59 16.49 -10.39
N SER A 356 -12.19 17.59 -10.82
CA SER A 356 -11.55 18.89 -10.81
C SER A 356 -12.25 19.88 -9.86
N VAL A 357 -11.44 20.70 -9.21
CA VAL A 357 -11.87 21.87 -8.43
C VAL A 357 -10.97 23.03 -8.81
N GLY A 358 -11.52 24.06 -9.47
CA GLY A 358 -10.73 25.10 -10.11
C GLY A 358 -9.74 24.51 -11.12
N SER A 359 -8.48 24.82 -10.94
CA SER A 359 -7.37 24.31 -11.77
C SER A 359 -6.74 23.02 -11.26
N GLN A 360 -7.17 22.52 -10.07
CA GLN A 360 -6.54 21.36 -9.43
C GLN A 360 -7.33 20.08 -9.70
N THR A 361 -6.61 18.99 -10.01
CA THR A 361 -7.18 17.66 -10.17
C THR A 361 -7.01 16.83 -8.89
N PHE A 362 -8.09 16.15 -8.49
CA PHE A 362 -8.10 15.22 -7.37
C PHE A 362 -8.56 13.85 -7.82
N ILE A 363 -8.19 12.84 -7.05
CA ILE A 363 -8.55 11.45 -7.30
C ILE A 363 -9.28 10.90 -6.08
N ILE A 364 -10.49 10.41 -6.31
CA ILE A 364 -11.32 9.72 -5.32
C ILE A 364 -11.21 8.22 -5.59
N PRO A 365 -10.79 7.39 -4.62
CA PRO A 365 -10.78 5.94 -4.79
C PRO A 365 -12.19 5.42 -5.11
N LEU A 366 -12.33 4.62 -6.18
CA LEU A 366 -13.63 4.12 -6.66
C LEU A 366 -14.35 3.26 -5.61
N VAL A 367 -13.61 2.58 -4.75
CA VAL A 367 -14.18 1.73 -3.68
C VAL A 367 -15.03 2.51 -2.68
N ASN A 368 -14.87 3.84 -2.61
CA ASN A 368 -15.62 4.71 -1.71
C ASN A 368 -16.79 5.43 -2.39
N ILE A 369 -16.89 5.35 -3.72
CA ILE A 369 -17.93 6.05 -4.49
C ILE A 369 -19.16 5.18 -4.60
N VAL A 370 -20.30 5.71 -4.17
CA VAL A 370 -21.60 5.07 -4.34
C VAL A 370 -22.22 5.46 -5.67
N GLU A 371 -22.23 6.77 -5.96
CA GLU A 371 -22.87 7.34 -7.14
C GLU A 371 -22.34 8.77 -7.36
N SER A 372 -22.46 9.30 -8.56
CA SER A 372 -22.20 10.71 -8.86
C SER A 372 -23.43 11.31 -9.53
N MET A 373 -23.82 12.54 -9.13
CA MET A 373 -24.99 13.20 -9.65
C MET A 373 -24.82 14.72 -9.65
N GLN A 374 -25.54 15.38 -10.54
CA GLN A 374 -25.76 16.83 -10.45
C GLN A 374 -27.02 17.09 -9.62
N PRO A 375 -26.91 17.70 -8.43
CA PRO A 375 -28.06 17.92 -7.57
C PRO A 375 -29.01 18.96 -8.18
N GLN A 376 -30.32 18.78 -7.98
CA GLN A 376 -31.29 19.83 -8.30
C GLN A 376 -31.45 20.75 -7.08
N ALA A 377 -31.73 22.03 -7.32
CA ALA A 377 -31.91 22.99 -6.23
C ALA A 377 -32.99 22.60 -5.20
N LYS A 378 -34.01 21.84 -5.65
CA LYS A 378 -35.09 21.31 -4.78
C LYS A 378 -34.62 20.23 -3.80
N ASP A 379 -33.56 19.51 -4.14
CA ASP A 379 -33.01 18.40 -3.35
C ASP A 379 -31.98 18.87 -2.34
N ILE A 380 -31.63 20.16 -2.38
CA ILE A 380 -30.67 20.78 -1.47
C ILE A 380 -31.42 21.50 -0.36
N LYS A 381 -31.09 21.22 0.89
CA LYS A 381 -31.56 21.96 2.07
C LYS A 381 -30.40 22.64 2.77
N THR A 382 -30.53 23.95 2.98
CA THR A 382 -29.57 24.72 3.75
C THR A 382 -30.00 24.69 5.23
N LEU A 383 -29.08 24.37 6.12
CA LEU A 383 -29.24 24.42 7.57
C LEU A 383 -28.90 25.81 8.11
N VAL A 384 -29.02 25.99 9.43
CA VAL A 384 -28.59 27.22 10.09
C VAL A 384 -27.07 27.36 9.96
N GLY A 385 -26.64 28.39 9.22
CA GLY A 385 -25.24 28.57 8.77
C GLY A 385 -25.11 28.27 7.27
N ASP A 386 -23.89 27.95 6.83
CA ASP A 386 -23.57 27.63 5.42
C ASP A 386 -23.59 26.13 5.09
N ASP A 387 -24.05 25.31 6.04
CA ASP A 387 -24.07 23.86 5.88
C ASP A 387 -25.27 23.44 5.04
N GLN A 388 -25.02 22.56 4.07
CA GLN A 388 -26.03 22.10 3.11
C GLN A 388 -26.16 20.58 3.18
N LEU A 389 -27.40 20.12 3.02
CA LEU A 389 -27.76 18.70 2.92
C LEU A 389 -28.33 18.40 1.54
N LEU A 390 -27.94 17.28 0.97
CA LEU A 390 -28.48 16.73 -0.25
C LEU A 390 -29.45 15.61 0.06
N LEU A 391 -30.66 15.67 -0.47
CA LEU A 391 -31.63 14.58 -0.38
C LEU A 391 -31.29 13.51 -1.42
N VAL A 392 -30.89 12.33 -0.95
CA VAL A 392 -30.57 11.17 -1.77
C VAL A 392 -31.45 10.00 -1.33
N ARG A 393 -32.32 9.49 -2.19
CA ARG A 393 -33.19 8.31 -1.91
C ARG A 393 -33.88 8.36 -0.54
N ASN A 394 -34.46 9.52 -0.18
CA ASN A 394 -35.14 9.81 1.09
C ASN A 394 -34.24 9.95 2.33
N GLU A 395 -32.93 9.98 2.18
CA GLU A 395 -31.96 10.27 3.23
C GLU A 395 -31.25 11.61 2.97
N TYR A 396 -30.92 12.33 4.03
CA TYR A 396 -30.16 13.56 3.92
C TYR A 396 -28.66 13.31 4.14
N TRP A 397 -27.86 13.65 3.13
CA TRP A 397 -26.42 13.52 3.15
C TRP A 397 -25.77 14.91 3.28
N PRO A 398 -24.84 15.13 4.22
CA PRO A 398 -24.14 16.40 4.30
C PRO A 398 -23.31 16.65 3.04
N ILE A 399 -23.38 17.87 2.51
CA ILE A 399 -22.55 18.31 1.37
C ILE A 399 -21.24 18.87 1.91
N LEU A 400 -20.13 18.27 1.52
CA LEU A 400 -18.78 18.76 1.80
C LEU A 400 -18.20 19.37 0.51
N PRO A 401 -18.12 20.71 0.40
CA PRO A 401 -17.45 21.36 -0.72
C PRO A 401 -15.94 21.14 -0.62
N LEU A 402 -15.33 20.44 -1.61
CA LEU A 402 -13.91 20.09 -1.57
C LEU A 402 -12.99 21.33 -1.58
N TYR A 403 -13.43 22.42 -2.19
CA TYR A 403 -12.66 23.66 -2.22
C TYR A 403 -12.42 24.27 -0.83
N LYS A 404 -13.34 24.09 0.14
CA LYS A 404 -13.19 24.65 1.50
C LYS A 404 -12.00 24.03 2.26
N PRO A 405 -11.91 22.70 2.46
CA PRO A 405 -10.79 22.09 3.18
C PRO A 405 -9.46 22.16 2.42
N MET A 406 -9.48 22.44 1.11
CA MET A 406 -8.29 22.53 0.26
C MET A 406 -7.90 24.00 -0.05
N GLU A 407 -8.66 24.97 0.45
CA GLU A 407 -8.40 26.42 0.27
C GLU A 407 -8.24 26.83 -1.21
N LEU A 408 -9.16 26.31 -2.06
CA LEU A 408 -9.12 26.54 -3.51
C LEU A 408 -10.24 27.47 -3.97
N GLU A 409 -10.03 28.11 -5.12
CA GLU A 409 -11.07 28.85 -5.82
C GLU A 409 -11.81 27.90 -6.79
N PRO A 410 -13.09 27.58 -6.51
CA PRO A 410 -13.88 26.71 -7.37
C PRO A 410 -14.46 27.46 -8.57
N LEU A 411 -14.81 26.73 -9.64
CA LEU A 411 -15.61 27.29 -10.74
C LEU A 411 -17.06 27.53 -10.30
N PHE A 412 -17.57 26.70 -9.41
CA PHE A 412 -18.94 26.76 -8.91
C PHE A 412 -18.97 26.71 -7.39
N THR A 413 -19.67 27.67 -6.77
CA THR A 413 -19.93 27.69 -5.32
C THR A 413 -21.29 27.07 -4.97
N GLU A 414 -22.22 27.03 -5.96
CA GLU A 414 -23.55 26.50 -5.80
C GLU A 414 -23.57 24.99 -6.15
N PRO A 415 -23.97 24.09 -5.24
CA PRO A 415 -23.95 22.66 -5.51
C PRO A 415 -24.81 22.21 -6.71
N ALA A 416 -25.87 22.99 -7.05
CA ALA A 416 -26.70 22.72 -8.21
C ALA A 416 -26.01 22.94 -9.56
N LYS A 417 -24.88 23.67 -9.59
CA LYS A 417 -24.12 23.98 -10.82
C LYS A 417 -22.96 23.04 -11.08
N GLY A 418 -22.45 22.39 -10.05
CA GLY A 418 -21.36 21.41 -10.14
C GLY A 418 -21.87 19.98 -9.94
N ILE A 419 -20.98 19.11 -9.52
CA ILE A 419 -21.26 17.68 -9.34
C ILE A 419 -21.09 17.30 -7.89
N SER A 420 -21.99 16.47 -7.37
CA SER A 420 -21.88 15.85 -6.06
C SER A 420 -21.53 14.36 -6.24
N VAL A 421 -20.38 13.95 -5.72
CA VAL A 421 -19.96 12.56 -5.65
C VAL A 421 -20.40 12.01 -4.30
N LEU A 422 -21.31 11.04 -4.32
CA LEU A 422 -21.83 10.38 -3.13
C LEU A 422 -20.79 9.38 -2.61
N ILE A 423 -20.33 9.58 -1.41
CA ILE A 423 -19.23 8.82 -0.82
C ILE A 423 -19.71 8.12 0.45
N GLU A 424 -19.32 6.85 0.56
CA GLU A 424 -19.47 6.07 1.77
C GLU A 424 -18.08 5.62 2.26
N ALA A 425 -17.70 6.06 3.45
CA ALA A 425 -16.43 5.71 4.09
C ALA A 425 -16.64 5.49 5.59
N ASN A 426 -16.23 4.33 6.12
CA ASN A 426 -16.36 3.98 7.53
C ASN A 426 -17.79 4.22 8.10
N LYS A 427 -18.83 3.90 7.31
CA LYS A 427 -20.27 4.12 7.64
C LYS A 427 -20.70 5.59 7.68
N HIS A 428 -19.83 6.50 7.33
CA HIS A 428 -20.19 7.88 7.13
C HIS A 428 -20.55 8.07 5.66
N ARG A 429 -21.68 8.73 5.43
CA ARG A 429 -22.18 9.07 4.11
C ARG A 429 -22.16 10.58 3.95
N PHE A 430 -21.59 11.05 2.87
CA PHE A 430 -21.56 12.47 2.54
C PHE A 430 -21.47 12.67 1.03
N ALA A 431 -21.90 13.82 0.57
CA ALA A 431 -21.79 14.23 -0.82
C ALA A 431 -20.58 15.18 -0.97
N LEU A 432 -19.55 14.74 -1.65
CA LEU A 432 -18.38 15.57 -1.96
C LEU A 432 -18.70 16.43 -3.18
N PHE A 433 -18.74 17.74 -2.99
CA PHE A 433 -19.02 18.68 -4.07
C PHE A 433 -17.73 19.07 -4.79
N VAL A 434 -17.75 18.93 -6.11
CA VAL A 434 -16.64 19.23 -7.04
C VAL A 434 -17.17 19.97 -8.27
N ASP A 435 -16.27 20.61 -9.03
CA ASP A 435 -16.69 21.33 -10.24
C ASP A 435 -17.07 20.36 -11.37
N ASN A 436 -16.19 19.39 -11.70
CA ASN A 436 -16.40 18.46 -12.81
C ASN A 436 -15.89 17.06 -12.49
N LEU A 437 -16.44 16.06 -13.21
CA LEU A 437 -15.85 14.73 -13.34
C LEU A 437 -14.99 14.69 -14.61
N VAL A 438 -13.72 14.33 -14.46
CA VAL A 438 -12.77 14.21 -15.58
C VAL A 438 -12.85 12.80 -16.19
N GLY A 439 -12.92 11.76 -15.35
CA GLY A 439 -13.02 10.38 -15.80
C GLY A 439 -12.44 9.38 -14.79
N GLN A 440 -12.53 8.10 -15.13
CA GLN A 440 -11.93 7.02 -14.35
C GLN A 440 -10.54 6.70 -14.87
N GLN A 441 -9.58 6.54 -13.96
CA GLN A 441 -8.20 6.21 -14.29
C GLN A 441 -7.57 5.37 -13.20
N GLN A 442 -6.72 4.42 -13.61
CA GLN A 442 -5.81 3.73 -12.71
C GLN A 442 -4.60 4.61 -12.42
N VAL A 443 -4.27 4.74 -11.15
CA VAL A 443 -3.18 5.61 -10.71
C VAL A 443 -2.28 4.90 -9.70
N VAL A 444 -0.99 5.19 -9.77
CA VAL A 444 0.01 4.72 -8.82
C VAL A 444 0.12 5.73 -7.68
N ILE A 445 -0.14 5.31 -6.46
CA ILE A 445 -0.01 6.17 -5.28
C ILE A 445 1.46 6.37 -4.97
N LYS A 446 1.91 7.63 -4.96
CA LYS A 446 3.20 8.05 -4.41
C LYS A 446 2.95 8.74 -3.06
N SER A 447 3.57 8.23 -2.00
CA SER A 447 3.49 8.86 -0.68
C SER A 447 4.17 10.22 -0.69
N LEU A 448 3.48 11.24 -0.19
CA LEU A 448 4.05 12.59 -0.03
C LEU A 448 4.92 12.71 1.23
N GLU A 449 4.76 11.80 2.20
CA GLU A 449 5.38 11.89 3.53
C GLU A 449 6.91 11.75 3.51
N GLN A 450 7.50 11.26 2.42
CA GLN A 450 8.96 11.16 2.30
C GLN A 450 9.64 12.52 2.12
N HIS A 451 8.95 13.49 1.55
CA HIS A 451 9.52 14.80 1.20
C HIS A 451 8.70 16.00 1.69
N TYR A 452 7.44 15.79 2.08
CA TYR A 452 6.51 16.86 2.45
C TYR A 452 5.81 16.56 3.77
N LYS A 453 5.34 17.61 4.43
CA LYS A 453 4.46 17.48 5.60
C LYS A 453 3.13 16.86 5.18
N ARG A 454 2.54 16.07 6.06
CA ARG A 454 1.22 15.48 5.85
C ARG A 454 0.17 16.58 5.66
N VAL A 455 -0.56 16.51 4.55
CA VAL A 455 -1.69 17.39 4.26
C VAL A 455 -2.98 16.70 4.70
N PRO A 456 -3.76 17.29 5.62
CA PRO A 456 -5.00 16.67 6.09
C PRO A 456 -6.02 16.53 4.95
N GLY A 457 -6.54 15.32 4.73
CA GLY A 457 -7.48 15.01 3.65
C GLY A 457 -6.83 14.52 2.36
N ILE A 458 -5.48 14.40 2.33
CA ILE A 458 -4.72 13.86 1.20
C ILE A 458 -4.03 12.56 1.64
N ALA A 459 -4.23 11.49 0.88
CA ALA A 459 -3.60 10.18 1.06
C ALA A 459 -2.26 10.05 0.32
N GLY A 460 -2.10 10.79 -0.78
CA GLY A 460 -0.91 10.74 -1.62
C GLY A 460 -1.05 11.60 -2.86
N ALA A 461 -0.11 11.47 -3.78
CA ALA A 461 -0.16 12.11 -5.08
C ALA A 461 0.17 11.11 -6.20
N THR A 462 -0.19 11.46 -7.41
CA THR A 462 0.19 10.73 -8.62
C THR A 462 0.55 11.72 -9.73
N ILE A 463 1.22 11.23 -10.75
CA ILE A 463 1.46 11.96 -11.98
C ILE A 463 0.42 11.48 -12.99
N MET A 464 -0.35 12.41 -13.52
CA MET A 464 -1.34 12.13 -14.56
C MET A 464 -0.66 11.92 -15.91
N GLY A 465 -1.42 11.41 -16.84
CA GLY A 465 -0.92 11.15 -18.18
C GLY A 465 -0.52 12.37 -18.99
N ASP A 466 -0.99 13.54 -18.65
CA ASP A 466 -0.59 14.82 -19.23
C ASP A 466 0.65 15.44 -18.55
N GLY A 467 1.23 14.74 -17.57
CA GLY A 467 2.35 15.22 -16.75
C GLY A 467 1.95 16.08 -15.55
N SER A 468 0.67 16.42 -15.40
CA SER A 468 0.17 17.16 -14.24
C SER A 468 0.18 16.29 -12.98
N VAL A 469 0.23 16.92 -11.80
CA VAL A 469 0.14 16.23 -10.52
C VAL A 469 -1.29 16.24 -10.03
N ALA A 470 -1.83 15.07 -9.72
CA ALA A 470 -3.13 14.93 -9.07
C ALA A 470 -2.97 14.43 -7.63
N LEU A 471 -3.79 14.97 -6.72
CA LEU A 471 -3.80 14.60 -5.31
C LEU A 471 -4.85 13.52 -5.04
N ILE A 472 -4.46 12.47 -4.33
CA ILE A 472 -5.36 11.38 -3.96
C ILE A 472 -6.00 11.70 -2.62
N LEU A 473 -7.34 11.72 -2.56
CA LEU A 473 -8.07 12.09 -1.37
C LEU A 473 -8.06 10.98 -0.30
N ASP A 474 -7.82 11.38 0.94
CA ASP A 474 -8.07 10.58 2.15
C ASP A 474 -9.55 10.74 2.54
N VAL A 475 -10.38 9.91 1.92
CA VAL A 475 -11.84 9.97 2.07
C VAL A 475 -12.29 9.71 3.51
N GLU A 476 -11.55 8.89 4.26
CA GLU A 476 -11.88 8.62 5.67
C GLU A 476 -11.67 9.86 6.55
N SER A 477 -10.57 10.57 6.33
CA SER A 477 -10.30 11.84 7.03
C SER A 477 -11.31 12.92 6.67
N LEU A 478 -11.76 12.97 5.41
CA LEU A 478 -12.79 13.90 4.96
C LEU A 478 -14.16 13.58 5.54
N ALA A 479 -14.51 12.30 5.65
CA ALA A 479 -15.77 11.84 6.26
C ALA A 479 -15.91 12.29 7.73
N ILE A 480 -14.82 12.27 8.49
CA ILE A 480 -14.80 12.75 9.88
C ILE A 480 -15.07 14.27 9.91
N LYS A 481 -14.47 15.04 9.02
CA LYS A 481 -14.71 16.49 8.94
C LYS A 481 -16.16 16.79 8.54
N ALA A 482 -16.69 16.12 7.52
CA ALA A 482 -18.07 16.32 7.05
C ALA A 482 -19.13 16.08 8.14
N ASN A 483 -18.86 15.18 9.09
CA ASN A 483 -19.80 14.86 10.17
C ASN A 483 -19.53 15.59 11.50
N ALA A 484 -18.34 16.17 11.69
CA ALA A 484 -17.98 16.89 12.91
C ALA A 484 -18.45 18.35 12.91
N GLU A 485 -18.53 19.01 11.75
CA GLU A 485 -18.90 20.42 11.63
C GLU A 485 -20.36 20.74 12.03
N PRO A 486 -21.39 19.90 11.71
CA PRO A 486 -22.76 20.18 12.10
C PRO A 486 -23.02 20.09 13.61
N LEU A 487 -22.25 19.26 14.34
CA LEU A 487 -22.47 19.01 15.77
C LEU A 487 -21.81 20.04 16.70
N GLN A 488 -20.74 20.72 16.26
CA GLN A 488 -20.06 21.73 17.08
C GLN A 488 -20.74 23.10 17.04
N ARG A 489 -21.60 23.39 16.05
CA ARG A 489 -22.34 24.66 15.94
C ARG A 489 -23.74 24.62 16.55
N ALA A 490 -24.20 23.42 16.96
CA ALA A 490 -25.51 23.25 17.61
C ALA A 490 -25.43 23.20 19.15
N SER A 491 -24.25 23.33 19.74
CA SER A 491 -23.98 23.46 21.18
C SER A 491 -23.47 24.88 21.49
#